data_d60c3ba806cbe63c001e8acefc30d72d
#
_entry.id   d60c3ba806cbe63c001e8acefc30d72d
#
_cell.length_a   1.000
_cell.length_b   1.000
_cell.length_c   1.000
_cell.angle_alpha   90.00
_cell.angle_beta   90.00
_cell.angle_gamma   90.00
#
_symmetry.space_group_name_H-M   'P 1'
#
loop_
_entity.id
_entity.type
_entity.pdbx_description
1 polymer ?
#
loop_
_entity_poly.entity_id
_entity_poly.type
_entity_poly.pdbx_seq_one_letter_code
_entity_poly.pdbx_strand_id
1 'polypeptide(L)'
;MRLYLAASPSELPEALKWGLPAAHLAYRILGGVMLRDAAFDAAGGVMALRVSGGASTDLVGDVLRECRVRSFGGVLLESADGSPLSPFAEALGAEIPVRYGRGGRSYGAFISAEAYKGSFAGAVRESAGGRPYRATADLSVGYRLYSPPCPDGRHERLTRPEAERLLGQAGRSFFSEELCANYAAVSVGGRPRFLLFDTPASVSAKIRALQAAGVESAVLLYSENGPDTLRAAVAAAGK
;
A
#
# COMPACT_ATOMS: atom_id res chain seq x y z
N MET A 1 10.90 3.45 11.08
CA MET A 1 9.60 3.18 10.40
C MET A 1 9.40 1.67 10.35
N ARG A 2 8.20 1.17 10.68
CA ARG A 2 7.91 -0.27 10.59
C ARG A 2 7.52 -0.63 9.15
N LEU A 3 8.10 -1.68 8.60
CA LEU A 3 7.77 -2.17 7.26
C LEU A 3 7.00 -3.49 7.40
N TYR A 4 5.84 -3.59 6.74
CA TYR A 4 5.04 -4.80 6.62
C TYR A 4 5.12 -5.35 5.21
N LEU A 5 5.04 -6.67 5.08
CA LEU A 5 4.94 -7.33 3.79
C LEU A 5 3.52 -7.91 3.64
N ALA A 6 2.73 -7.33 2.74
CA ALA A 6 1.38 -7.82 2.48
C ALA A 6 1.45 -9.06 1.59
N ALA A 7 0.86 -10.14 2.05
CA ALA A 7 0.89 -11.43 1.37
C ALA A 7 -0.45 -12.17 1.50
N SER A 8 -0.83 -12.85 0.43
CA SER A 8 -1.91 -13.82 0.42
C SER A 8 -1.51 -15.09 1.18
N PRO A 9 -2.46 -15.95 1.58
CA PRO A 9 -2.15 -17.21 2.26
C PRO A 9 -1.14 -18.09 1.52
N SER A 10 -1.21 -18.15 0.19
CA SER A 10 -0.30 -18.95 -0.63
C SER A 10 1.13 -18.37 -0.72
N GLU A 11 1.28 -17.07 -0.57
CA GLU A 11 2.57 -16.36 -0.63
C GLU A 11 3.25 -16.26 0.74
N LEU A 12 2.48 -16.39 1.80
CA LEU A 12 2.90 -16.11 3.18
C LEU A 12 4.15 -16.89 3.62
N PRO A 13 4.32 -18.20 3.33
CA PRO A 13 5.51 -18.94 3.73
C PRO A 13 6.81 -18.35 3.16
N GLU A 14 6.76 -17.87 1.91
CA GLU A 14 7.91 -17.24 1.27
C GLU A 14 8.11 -15.79 1.74
N ALA A 15 7.00 -15.07 1.95
CA ALA A 15 7.04 -13.70 2.46
C ALA A 15 7.68 -13.62 3.85
N LEU A 16 7.37 -14.56 4.74
CA LEU A 16 7.92 -14.61 6.10
C LEU A 16 9.43 -14.83 6.15
N LYS A 17 10.04 -15.44 5.14
CA LYS A 17 11.51 -15.62 5.04
C LYS A 17 12.28 -14.29 5.01
N TRP A 18 11.62 -13.20 4.68
CA TRP A 18 12.21 -11.86 4.70
C TRP A 18 12.35 -11.27 6.11
N GLY A 19 11.83 -11.93 7.14
CA GLY A 19 11.91 -11.47 8.53
C GLY A 19 11.13 -10.18 8.81
N LEU A 20 10.22 -9.79 7.92
CA LEU A 20 9.30 -8.67 8.10
C LEU A 20 7.97 -9.16 8.68
N PRO A 21 7.32 -8.34 9.53
CA PRO A 21 5.96 -8.65 9.95
C PRO A 21 5.01 -8.63 8.74
N ALA A 22 4.08 -9.58 8.72
CA ALA A 22 3.12 -9.69 7.62
C ALA A 22 1.91 -8.77 7.81
N ALA A 23 1.37 -8.27 6.67
CA ALA A 23 0.00 -7.80 6.56
C ALA A 23 -0.79 -8.88 5.80
N HIS A 24 -1.71 -9.54 6.49
CA HIS A 24 -2.35 -10.77 6.02
C HIS A 24 -3.55 -10.48 5.12
N LEU A 25 -3.44 -10.75 3.81
CA LEU A 25 -4.49 -10.56 2.79
C LEU A 25 -5.49 -11.72 2.76
N ALA A 26 -5.89 -12.21 3.91
CA ALA A 26 -6.76 -13.39 4.06
C ALA A 26 -8.21 -13.04 4.45
N TYR A 27 -8.52 -11.76 4.67
CA TYR A 27 -9.76 -11.33 5.29
C TYR A 27 -10.56 -10.38 4.42
N ARG A 28 -11.89 -10.60 4.39
CA ARG A 28 -12.82 -9.72 3.71
C ARG A 28 -14.16 -9.66 4.44
N ILE A 29 -14.86 -8.53 4.31
CA ILE A 29 -16.28 -8.42 4.65
C ILE A 29 -17.04 -8.30 3.33
N LEU A 30 -18.03 -9.16 3.16
CA LEU A 30 -18.91 -9.18 1.99
C LEU A 30 -20.34 -9.45 2.46
N GLY A 31 -21.29 -8.58 2.08
CA GLY A 31 -22.68 -8.72 2.45
C GLY A 31 -22.92 -8.77 3.97
N GLY A 32 -22.13 -8.02 4.76
CA GLY A 32 -22.25 -7.97 6.21
C GLY A 32 -21.71 -9.21 6.94
N VAL A 33 -20.92 -10.04 6.27
CA VAL A 33 -20.28 -11.23 6.86
C VAL A 33 -18.78 -11.14 6.73
N MET A 34 -18.08 -11.40 7.84
CA MET A 34 -16.62 -11.53 7.82
C MET A 34 -16.23 -12.92 7.32
N LEU A 35 -15.43 -12.95 6.28
CA LEU A 35 -14.91 -14.16 5.65
C LEU A 35 -13.40 -14.21 5.82
N ARG A 36 -12.88 -15.41 6.06
CA ARG A 36 -11.45 -15.71 6.07
C ARG A 36 -11.15 -16.75 5.00
N ASP A 37 -10.01 -16.62 4.36
CA ASP A 37 -9.51 -17.69 3.47
C ASP A 37 -9.29 -18.97 4.28
N ALA A 38 -9.85 -20.09 3.79
CA ALA A 38 -9.81 -21.38 4.49
C ALA A 38 -8.38 -21.94 4.65
N ALA A 39 -7.47 -21.61 3.72
CA ALA A 39 -6.05 -22.01 3.76
C ALA A 39 -5.22 -21.18 4.75
N PHE A 40 -5.80 -20.12 5.35
CA PHE A 40 -5.06 -19.23 6.23
C PHE A 40 -4.88 -19.84 7.64
N ASP A 41 -3.62 -20.05 8.02
CA ASP A 41 -3.21 -20.46 9.35
C ASP A 41 -1.91 -19.77 9.76
N ALA A 42 -2.00 -18.51 10.17
CA ALA A 42 -0.87 -17.72 10.63
C ALA A 42 -1.26 -16.81 11.79
N ALA A 43 -0.25 -16.30 12.49
CA ALA A 43 -0.42 -15.39 13.62
C ALA A 43 0.61 -14.26 13.58
N GLY A 44 0.34 -13.19 14.34
CA GLY A 44 1.20 -12.01 14.40
C GLY A 44 1.06 -11.09 13.18
N GLY A 45 1.77 -9.96 13.19
CA GLY A 45 1.63 -8.95 12.16
C GLY A 45 0.33 -8.14 12.26
N VAL A 46 -0.30 -7.84 11.13
CA VAL A 46 -1.57 -7.09 11.07
C VAL A 46 -2.57 -7.77 10.13
N MET A 47 -3.85 -7.61 10.42
CA MET A 47 -4.94 -8.04 9.53
C MET A 47 -5.11 -6.99 8.42
N ALA A 48 -5.08 -7.40 7.15
CA ALA A 48 -5.56 -6.58 6.04
C ALA A 48 -7.01 -6.99 5.74
N LEU A 49 -7.95 -6.11 6.05
CA LEU A 49 -9.38 -6.37 5.96
C LEU A 49 -10.00 -5.56 4.82
N ARG A 50 -10.40 -6.24 3.77
CA ARG A 50 -11.06 -5.65 2.62
C ARG A 50 -12.58 -5.73 2.75
N VAL A 51 -13.27 -4.61 2.58
CA VAL A 51 -14.71 -4.48 2.77
C VAL A 51 -15.41 -4.10 1.48
N SER A 52 -16.47 -4.84 1.13
CA SER A 52 -17.38 -4.54 0.02
C SER A 52 -18.81 -4.48 0.53
N GLY A 53 -19.57 -3.46 0.13
CA GLY A 53 -20.95 -3.24 0.58
C GLY A 53 -21.09 -2.64 1.97
N GLY A 54 -20.02 -2.03 2.50
CA GLY A 54 -19.99 -1.46 3.84
C GLY A 54 -19.78 -2.48 4.97
N ALA A 55 -19.64 -2.00 6.20
CA ALA A 55 -19.51 -2.84 7.40
C ALA A 55 -20.35 -2.25 8.53
N SER A 56 -21.17 -3.12 9.18
CA SER A 56 -21.86 -2.77 10.41
C SER A 56 -20.89 -2.79 11.60
N THR A 57 -21.15 -1.94 12.59
CA THR A 57 -20.44 -1.96 13.89
C THR A 57 -20.63 -3.27 14.65
N ASP A 58 -21.66 -4.06 14.34
CA ASP A 58 -21.88 -5.38 14.94
C ASP A 58 -20.75 -6.37 14.66
N LEU A 59 -20.03 -6.18 13.54
CA LEU A 59 -18.87 -7.01 13.15
C LEU A 59 -17.59 -6.70 13.94
N VAL A 60 -17.56 -5.62 14.72
CA VAL A 60 -16.38 -5.23 15.51
C VAL A 60 -15.96 -6.37 16.44
N GLY A 61 -16.93 -7.01 17.11
CA GLY A 61 -16.67 -8.15 18.01
C GLY A 61 -16.00 -9.34 17.32
N ASP A 62 -16.39 -9.64 16.08
CA ASP A 62 -15.84 -10.75 15.31
C ASP A 62 -14.41 -10.44 14.87
N VAL A 63 -14.15 -9.22 14.38
CA VAL A 63 -12.80 -8.77 14.01
C VAL A 63 -11.87 -8.78 15.22
N LEU A 64 -12.29 -8.27 16.37
CA LEU A 64 -11.50 -8.26 17.60
C LEU A 64 -11.21 -9.67 18.12
N ARG A 65 -12.18 -10.58 18.01
CA ARG A 65 -11.98 -11.98 18.38
C ARG A 65 -10.90 -12.63 17.52
N GLU A 66 -10.98 -12.45 16.21
CA GLU A 66 -9.99 -12.98 15.27
C GLU A 66 -8.60 -12.35 15.51
N CYS A 67 -8.53 -11.03 15.73
CA CYS A 67 -7.27 -10.35 16.07
C CYS A 67 -6.63 -10.94 17.33
N ARG A 68 -7.42 -11.23 18.37
CA ARG A 68 -6.91 -11.86 19.60
C ARG A 68 -6.43 -13.29 19.38
N VAL A 69 -7.23 -14.11 18.70
CA VAL A 69 -6.88 -15.51 18.39
C VAL A 69 -5.59 -15.60 17.57
N ARG A 70 -5.38 -14.68 16.63
CA ARG A 70 -4.22 -14.64 15.73
C ARG A 70 -3.10 -13.73 16.22
N SER A 71 -3.24 -13.08 17.36
CA SER A 71 -2.24 -12.13 17.87
C SER A 71 -1.90 -11.00 16.89
N PHE A 72 -2.90 -10.51 16.14
CA PHE A 72 -2.70 -9.36 15.25
C PHE A 72 -2.55 -8.07 16.07
N GLY A 73 -1.52 -7.28 15.74
CA GLY A 73 -1.24 -6.00 16.39
C GLY A 73 -2.04 -4.81 15.83
N GLY A 74 -2.96 -5.05 14.88
CA GLY A 74 -3.78 -4.00 14.28
C GLY A 74 -4.50 -4.45 13.01
N VAL A 75 -5.27 -3.52 12.44
CA VAL A 75 -6.05 -3.73 11.23
C VAL A 75 -5.75 -2.63 10.20
N LEU A 76 -5.43 -3.05 8.99
CA LEU A 76 -5.44 -2.21 7.79
C LEU A 76 -6.79 -2.40 7.12
N LEU A 77 -7.59 -1.34 7.06
CA LEU A 77 -8.97 -1.39 6.57
C LEU A 77 -9.04 -0.72 5.19
N GLU A 78 -9.54 -1.45 4.21
CA GLU A 78 -9.73 -0.97 2.84
C GLU A 78 -11.19 -1.11 2.40
N SER A 79 -11.76 -0.06 1.80
CA SER A 79 -13.03 -0.14 1.10
C SER A 79 -12.79 -0.53 -0.36
N ALA A 80 -13.34 -1.66 -0.78
CA ALA A 80 -13.15 -2.18 -2.13
C ALA A 80 -14.02 -1.47 -3.18
N ASP A 81 -15.13 -0.88 -2.74
CA ASP A 81 -16.14 -0.25 -3.59
C ASP A 81 -16.32 1.26 -3.29
N GLY A 82 -15.45 1.81 -2.43
CA GLY A 82 -15.53 3.21 -2.02
C GLY A 82 -16.61 3.50 -0.97
N SER A 83 -17.31 2.50 -0.46
CA SER A 83 -18.29 2.68 0.61
C SER A 83 -17.64 3.28 1.87
N PRO A 84 -18.27 4.25 2.55
CA PRO A 84 -17.72 4.84 3.76
C PRO A 84 -17.71 3.83 4.91
N LEU A 85 -16.54 3.67 5.56
CA LEU A 85 -16.33 2.76 6.67
C LEU A 85 -16.03 3.49 7.99
N SER A 86 -16.19 4.81 8.04
CA SER A 86 -15.79 5.62 9.21
C SER A 86 -16.43 5.18 10.51
N PRO A 87 -17.74 4.88 10.60
CA PRO A 87 -18.34 4.39 11.85
C PRO A 87 -17.74 3.06 12.33
N PHE A 88 -17.50 2.13 11.40
CA PHE A 88 -16.87 0.84 11.71
C PHE A 88 -15.40 1.02 12.13
N ALA A 89 -14.64 1.85 11.39
CA ALA A 89 -13.25 2.16 11.71
C ALA A 89 -13.11 2.87 13.06
N GLU A 90 -14.05 3.76 13.41
CA GLU A 90 -14.07 4.48 14.69
C GLU A 90 -14.31 3.52 15.85
N ALA A 91 -15.32 2.65 15.74
CA ALA A 91 -15.65 1.68 16.77
C ALA A 91 -14.51 0.65 16.95
N LEU A 92 -13.95 0.14 15.87
CA LEU A 92 -12.84 -0.80 15.92
C LEU A 92 -11.55 -0.15 16.44
N GLY A 93 -11.29 1.10 16.05
CA GLY A 93 -10.11 1.87 16.44
C GLY A 93 -10.08 2.31 17.90
N ALA A 94 -11.19 2.24 18.60
CA ALA A 94 -11.25 2.42 20.05
C ALA A 94 -10.62 1.26 20.82
N GLU A 95 -10.58 0.06 20.22
CA GLU A 95 -10.15 -1.18 20.86
C GLU A 95 -8.79 -1.69 20.38
N ILE A 96 -8.42 -1.42 19.11
CA ILE A 96 -7.18 -1.90 18.49
C ILE A 96 -6.65 -0.85 17.49
N PRO A 97 -5.33 -0.78 17.25
CA PRO A 97 -4.79 0.08 16.19
C PRO A 97 -5.41 -0.20 14.81
N VAL A 98 -6.09 0.78 14.23
CA VAL A 98 -6.70 0.73 12.90
C VAL A 98 -6.08 1.80 12.01
N ARG A 99 -5.93 1.49 10.72
CA ARG A 99 -5.53 2.43 9.66
C ARG A 99 -6.57 2.39 8.55
N TYR A 100 -7.20 3.53 8.28
CA TYR A 100 -8.25 3.66 7.26
C TYR A 100 -8.30 5.06 6.67
N GLY A 101 -8.34 5.18 5.35
CA GLY A 101 -8.50 6.45 4.65
C GLY A 101 -7.56 7.54 5.17
N ARG A 102 -8.06 8.75 5.37
CA ARG A 102 -7.29 9.89 5.90
C ARG A 102 -7.10 9.89 7.42
N GLY A 103 -7.61 8.89 8.10
CA GLY A 103 -7.61 8.80 9.55
C GLY A 103 -8.77 9.56 10.22
N GLY A 104 -9.00 9.24 11.49
CA GLY A 104 -10.07 9.80 12.32
C GLY A 104 -9.60 10.04 13.76
N ARG A 105 -10.56 10.17 14.70
CA ARG A 105 -10.24 10.40 16.11
C ARG A 105 -9.58 9.18 16.75
N SER A 106 -10.16 8.00 16.55
CA SER A 106 -9.71 6.75 17.17
C SER A 106 -8.78 5.93 16.24
N TYR A 107 -8.70 6.23 14.97
CA TYR A 107 -7.89 5.48 14.01
C TYR A 107 -6.90 6.36 13.25
N GLY A 108 -5.82 5.75 12.74
CA GLY A 108 -4.82 6.41 11.90
C GLY A 108 -5.15 6.34 10.41
N ALA A 109 -4.36 7.01 9.58
CA ALA A 109 -4.52 7.00 8.13
C ALA A 109 -3.92 5.74 7.49
N PHE A 110 -4.59 5.20 6.47
CA PHE A 110 -4.01 4.28 5.49
C PHE A 110 -3.99 4.99 4.15
N ILE A 111 -2.81 5.33 3.66
CA ILE A 111 -2.63 6.26 2.54
C ILE A 111 -1.87 5.61 1.40
N SER A 112 -2.25 5.93 0.17
CA SER A 112 -1.42 5.60 -0.99
C SER A 112 -0.16 6.47 -1.01
N ALA A 113 1.01 5.84 -1.11
CA ALA A 113 2.30 6.52 -1.22
C ALA A 113 2.67 6.71 -2.69
N GLU A 114 1.86 7.48 -3.41
CA GLU A 114 2.03 7.78 -4.82
C GLU A 114 2.09 9.29 -5.06
N ALA A 115 2.93 9.70 -6.00
CA ALA A 115 2.91 11.04 -6.55
C ALA A 115 3.10 10.98 -8.06
N TYR A 116 2.35 11.78 -8.80
CA TYR A 116 2.48 11.96 -10.25
C TYR A 116 2.78 13.41 -10.64
N LYS A 117 2.67 14.33 -9.68
CA LYS A 117 3.03 15.75 -9.77
C LYS A 117 3.43 16.29 -8.40
N GLY A 118 4.13 17.39 -8.37
CA GLY A 118 4.66 17.99 -7.15
C GLY A 118 5.69 17.10 -6.46
N SER A 119 5.75 17.11 -5.13
CA SER A 119 6.68 16.30 -4.38
C SER A 119 5.99 15.11 -3.72
N PHE A 120 6.65 13.95 -3.73
CA PHE A 120 6.21 12.74 -3.04
C PHE A 120 5.95 13.00 -1.55
N ALA A 121 6.86 13.70 -0.88
CA ALA A 121 6.69 14.06 0.54
C ALA A 121 5.48 14.97 0.78
N GLY A 122 5.20 15.89 -0.14
CA GLY A 122 4.01 16.75 -0.09
C GLY A 122 2.72 15.94 -0.22
N ALA A 123 2.65 15.05 -1.21
CA ALA A 123 1.50 14.18 -1.42
C ALA A 123 1.23 13.27 -0.21
N VAL A 124 2.29 12.73 0.41
CA VAL A 124 2.19 11.91 1.63
C VAL A 124 1.61 12.72 2.80
N ARG A 125 2.11 13.93 3.04
CA ARG A 125 1.60 14.78 4.14
C ARG A 125 0.15 15.17 3.94
N GLU A 126 -0.23 15.53 2.71
CA GLU A 126 -1.62 15.86 2.37
C GLU A 126 -2.54 14.65 2.59
N SER A 127 -2.16 13.49 2.08
CA SER A 127 -2.93 12.25 2.24
C SER A 127 -3.08 11.83 3.70
N ALA A 128 -2.06 12.08 4.53
CA ALA A 128 -2.09 11.81 5.96
C ALA A 128 -2.90 12.84 6.78
N GLY A 129 -3.53 13.83 6.13
CA GLY A 129 -4.28 14.88 6.82
C GLY A 129 -3.46 15.68 7.84
N GLY A 130 -2.16 15.87 7.56
CA GLY A 130 -1.21 16.56 8.44
C GLY A 130 -0.74 15.75 9.66
N ARG A 131 -1.09 14.46 9.75
CA ARG A 131 -0.71 13.56 10.87
C ARG A 131 0.07 12.33 10.41
N PRO A 132 1.24 12.49 9.76
CA PRO A 132 1.99 11.37 9.19
C PRO A 132 2.44 10.33 10.24
N TYR A 133 2.64 10.75 11.50
CA TYR A 133 3.00 9.87 12.61
C TYR A 133 1.91 8.84 12.97
N ARG A 134 0.68 9.00 12.46
CA ARG A 134 -0.43 8.05 12.59
C ARG A 134 -0.77 7.36 11.29
N ALA A 135 0.07 7.51 10.26
CA ALA A 135 -0.18 6.95 8.96
C ALA A 135 0.61 5.65 8.72
N THR A 136 -0.02 4.74 8.00
CA THR A 136 0.63 3.63 7.31
C THR A 136 0.51 3.89 5.81
N ALA A 137 1.63 3.88 5.12
CA ALA A 137 1.68 4.12 3.69
C ALA A 137 1.58 2.79 2.91
N ASP A 138 0.62 2.70 2.00
CA ASP A 138 0.65 1.68 0.95
C ASP A 138 1.69 2.10 -0.08
N LEU A 139 2.81 1.40 -0.08
CA LEU A 139 3.92 1.63 -0.98
C LEU A 139 3.76 0.74 -2.21
N SER A 140 2.77 1.06 -3.02
CA SER A 140 2.56 0.36 -4.30
C SER A 140 3.74 0.57 -5.21
N VAL A 141 4.35 -0.52 -5.61
CA VAL A 141 5.42 -0.58 -6.61
C VAL A 141 4.79 -1.05 -7.90
N GLY A 142 4.98 -0.30 -8.98
CA GLY A 142 4.32 -0.69 -10.24
C GLY A 142 4.67 0.23 -11.40
N TYR A 143 4.02 -0.06 -12.51
CA TYR A 143 4.17 0.63 -13.77
C TYR A 143 2.89 1.38 -14.11
N ARG A 144 2.98 2.71 -14.28
CA ARG A 144 1.83 3.59 -14.51
C ARG A 144 2.04 4.41 -15.76
N LEU A 145 1.14 4.27 -16.70
CA LEU A 145 1.20 4.95 -17.98
C LEU A 145 0.24 6.15 -18.00
N TYR A 146 0.78 7.34 -18.09
CA TYR A 146 0.05 8.60 -18.11
C TYR A 146 -0.09 9.16 -19.51
N SER A 147 -1.26 9.72 -19.84
CA SER A 147 -1.54 10.43 -21.09
C SER A 147 -1.59 11.91 -20.82
N PRO A 148 -0.63 12.70 -21.31
CA PRO A 148 -0.69 14.17 -21.18
C PRO A 148 -1.85 14.77 -21.99
N PRO A 149 -2.49 15.84 -21.49
CA PRO A 149 -2.40 16.35 -20.11
C PRO A 149 -3.15 15.44 -19.14
N CYS A 150 -2.60 15.21 -17.93
CA CYS A 150 -3.19 14.37 -16.89
C CYS A 150 -3.39 15.13 -15.57
N PRO A 151 -4.26 16.16 -15.53
CA PRO A 151 -4.39 17.02 -14.36
C PRO A 151 -4.92 16.29 -13.12
N ASP A 152 -5.71 15.23 -13.32
CA ASP A 152 -6.34 14.41 -12.29
C ASP A 152 -5.54 13.15 -11.92
N GLY A 153 -4.38 12.93 -12.56
CA GLY A 153 -3.51 11.78 -12.28
C GLY A 153 -4.05 10.42 -12.76
N ARG A 154 -5.07 10.41 -13.63
CA ARG A 154 -5.55 9.16 -14.20
C ARG A 154 -4.46 8.48 -15.01
N HIS A 155 -4.28 7.20 -14.75
CA HIS A 155 -3.27 6.38 -15.39
C HIS A 155 -3.80 4.98 -15.68
N GLU A 156 -3.15 4.31 -16.60
CA GLU A 156 -3.30 2.90 -16.87
C GLU A 156 -2.21 2.14 -16.09
N ARG A 157 -2.60 1.13 -15.32
CA ARG A 157 -1.62 0.20 -14.73
C ARG A 157 -1.20 -0.80 -15.78
N LEU A 158 0.11 -0.95 -15.93
CA LEU A 158 0.69 -1.95 -16.83
C LEU A 158 1.22 -3.13 -16.04
N THR A 159 1.16 -4.29 -16.67
CA THR A 159 1.92 -5.46 -16.22
C THR A 159 3.41 -5.24 -16.47
N ARG A 160 4.25 -5.96 -15.75
CA ARG A 160 5.71 -5.89 -15.93
C ARG A 160 6.15 -6.17 -17.37
N PRO A 161 5.67 -7.22 -18.07
CA PRO A 161 6.05 -7.45 -19.47
C PRO A 161 5.66 -6.30 -20.42
N GLU A 162 4.48 -5.70 -20.23
CA GLU A 162 4.05 -4.55 -21.03
C GLU A 162 4.96 -3.33 -20.82
N ALA A 163 5.28 -3.05 -19.57
CA ALA A 163 6.17 -1.96 -19.23
C ALA A 163 7.59 -2.16 -19.75
N GLU A 164 8.16 -3.36 -19.59
CA GLU A 164 9.49 -3.71 -20.10
C GLU A 164 9.55 -3.56 -21.63
N ARG A 165 8.51 -3.97 -22.35
CA ARG A 165 8.40 -3.77 -23.81
C ARG A 165 8.42 -2.27 -24.18
N LEU A 166 7.70 -1.43 -23.45
CA LEU A 166 7.67 0.01 -23.68
C LEU A 166 9.01 0.67 -23.30
N LEU A 167 9.62 0.25 -22.20
CA LEU A 167 10.94 0.73 -21.77
C LEU A 167 12.04 0.35 -22.79
N GLY A 168 11.94 -0.84 -23.39
CA GLY A 168 12.86 -1.25 -24.48
C GLY A 168 12.76 -0.39 -25.74
N GLN A 169 11.65 0.32 -25.93
CA GLN A 169 11.44 1.28 -27.02
C GLN A 169 11.80 2.72 -26.62
N ALA A 170 11.90 2.98 -25.31
CA ALA A 170 12.26 4.29 -24.79
C ALA A 170 13.76 4.50 -24.93
N GLY A 171 14.17 5.64 -25.49
CA GLY A 171 15.59 5.94 -25.65
C GLY A 171 16.33 6.14 -24.32
N ARG A 172 15.65 6.65 -23.30
CA ARG A 172 16.20 6.94 -21.96
C ARG A 172 15.12 6.90 -20.89
N SER A 173 15.52 6.53 -19.68
CA SER A 173 14.74 6.74 -18.46
C SER A 173 15.47 7.71 -17.53
N PHE A 174 14.70 8.40 -16.69
CA PHE A 174 15.20 9.39 -15.74
C PHE A 174 14.64 9.12 -14.37
N PHE A 175 15.38 9.50 -13.34
CA PHE A 175 14.89 9.50 -11.97
C PHE A 175 14.46 10.91 -11.58
N SER A 176 13.25 11.04 -11.03
CA SER A 176 12.76 12.26 -10.42
C SER A 176 12.94 12.17 -8.90
N GLU A 177 13.82 13.01 -8.35
CA GLU A 177 14.00 13.11 -6.90
C GLU A 177 12.71 13.59 -6.20
N GLU A 178 11.99 14.53 -6.84
CA GLU A 178 10.73 15.05 -6.29
C GLU A 178 9.64 13.96 -6.18
N LEU A 179 9.48 13.15 -7.22
CA LEU A 179 8.49 12.07 -7.25
C LEU A 179 8.99 10.79 -6.57
N CYS A 180 10.28 10.69 -6.27
CA CYS A 180 10.95 9.46 -5.85
C CYS A 180 10.63 8.28 -6.79
N ALA A 181 10.56 8.53 -8.09
CA ALA A 181 10.18 7.53 -9.10
C ALA A 181 11.00 7.69 -10.38
N ASN A 182 11.14 6.60 -11.12
CA ASN A 182 11.70 6.67 -12.46
C ASN A 182 10.59 6.99 -13.46
N TYR A 183 10.97 7.67 -14.57
CA TYR A 183 10.06 7.91 -15.67
C TYR A 183 10.74 7.81 -17.01
N ALA A 184 9.98 7.47 -18.04
CA ALA A 184 10.40 7.44 -19.43
C ALA A 184 9.30 8.02 -20.31
N ALA A 185 9.71 8.75 -21.38
CA ALA A 185 8.80 9.10 -22.45
C ALA A 185 8.69 7.91 -23.42
N VAL A 186 7.46 7.47 -23.68
CA VAL A 186 7.18 6.32 -24.55
C VAL A 186 6.13 6.72 -25.60
N SER A 187 6.07 6.00 -26.71
CA SER A 187 5.03 6.20 -27.73
C SER A 187 4.06 5.01 -27.71
N VAL A 188 2.78 5.28 -27.58
CA VAL A 188 1.74 4.25 -27.66
C VAL A 188 0.71 4.66 -28.69
N GLY A 189 0.57 3.88 -29.76
CA GLY A 189 -0.31 4.21 -30.88
C GLY A 189 0.04 5.56 -31.56
N GLY A 190 1.33 5.90 -31.62
CA GLY A 190 1.82 7.18 -32.20
C GLY A 190 1.62 8.40 -31.30
N ARG A 191 1.13 8.22 -30.08
CA ARG A 191 0.92 9.32 -29.11
C ARG A 191 1.96 9.29 -28.01
N PRO A 192 2.53 10.44 -27.61
CA PRO A 192 3.47 10.51 -26.50
C PRO A 192 2.75 10.21 -25.18
N ARG A 193 3.38 9.39 -24.35
CA ARG A 193 2.95 9.03 -23.02
C ARG A 193 4.11 9.08 -22.05
N PHE A 194 3.83 9.16 -20.75
CA PHE A 194 4.84 9.03 -19.70
C PHE A 194 4.62 7.76 -18.92
N LEU A 195 5.64 6.91 -18.88
CA LEU A 195 5.66 5.72 -18.04
C LEU A 195 6.42 6.05 -16.74
N LEU A 196 5.71 6.04 -15.60
CA LEU A 196 6.32 6.09 -14.27
C LEU A 196 6.48 4.66 -13.75
N PHE A 197 7.63 4.38 -13.15
CA PHE A 197 7.93 3.04 -12.64
C PHE A 197 8.91 3.08 -11.47
N ASP A 198 8.89 2.02 -10.70
CA ASP A 198 9.75 1.86 -9.55
C ASP A 198 10.92 0.88 -9.83
N THR A 199 12.04 1.20 -9.21
CA THR A 199 13.24 0.38 -9.16
C THR A 199 13.63 0.19 -7.69
N PRO A 200 14.54 -0.73 -7.33
CA PRO A 200 15.05 -0.84 -5.95
C PRO A 200 15.53 0.50 -5.38
N ALA A 201 16.16 1.33 -6.20
CA ALA A 201 16.64 2.66 -5.80
C ALA A 201 15.49 3.63 -5.50
N SER A 202 14.45 3.68 -6.34
CA SER A 202 13.29 4.55 -6.11
C SER A 202 12.47 4.12 -4.89
N VAL A 203 12.31 2.82 -4.66
CA VAL A 203 11.65 2.30 -3.46
C VAL A 203 12.44 2.69 -2.20
N SER A 204 13.75 2.59 -2.22
CA SER A 204 14.59 3.09 -1.12
C SER A 204 14.45 4.59 -0.90
N ALA A 205 14.35 5.39 -1.97
CA ALA A 205 14.12 6.83 -1.87
C ALA A 205 12.75 7.15 -1.27
N LYS A 206 11.69 6.46 -1.71
CA LYS A 206 10.34 6.57 -1.14
C LYS A 206 10.33 6.24 0.36
N ILE A 207 10.96 5.15 0.78
CA ILE A 207 11.05 4.76 2.19
C ILE A 207 11.75 5.84 3.02
N ARG A 208 12.87 6.39 2.55
CA ARG A 208 13.54 7.50 3.24
C ARG A 208 12.66 8.75 3.30
N ALA A 209 11.95 9.07 2.23
CA ALA A 209 11.02 10.20 2.20
C ALA A 209 9.83 10.02 3.17
N LEU A 210 9.29 8.81 3.28
CA LEU A 210 8.26 8.46 4.27
C LEU A 210 8.80 8.62 5.71
N GLN A 211 10.00 8.16 5.99
CA GLN A 211 10.66 8.34 7.29
C GLN A 211 10.86 9.81 7.62
N ALA A 212 11.38 10.59 6.66
CA ALA A 212 11.57 12.05 6.83
C ALA A 212 10.25 12.81 7.00
N ALA A 213 9.17 12.32 6.40
CA ALA A 213 7.82 12.85 6.62
C ALA A 213 7.22 12.42 7.97
N GLY A 214 7.85 11.52 8.72
CA GLY A 214 7.39 11.03 10.01
C GLY A 214 6.29 9.95 9.91
N VAL A 215 6.18 9.25 8.79
CA VAL A 215 5.22 8.15 8.62
C VAL A 215 5.61 6.98 9.54
N GLU A 216 4.62 6.43 10.26
CA GLU A 216 4.83 5.38 11.27
C GLU A 216 5.25 4.07 10.64
N SER A 217 4.56 3.67 9.58
CA SER A 217 4.78 2.38 8.93
C SER A 217 4.47 2.41 7.44
N ALA A 218 4.97 1.41 6.71
CA ALA A 218 4.64 1.20 5.31
C ALA A 218 4.34 -0.27 5.03
N VAL A 219 3.58 -0.52 3.98
CA VAL A 219 3.20 -1.84 3.49
C VAL A 219 3.71 -2.00 2.06
N LEU A 220 4.33 -3.12 1.77
CA LEU A 220 4.71 -3.55 0.42
C LEU A 220 3.93 -4.81 0.07
N LEU A 221 3.35 -4.87 -1.12
CA LEU A 221 2.70 -6.08 -1.62
C LEU A 221 3.76 -7.07 -2.12
N TYR A 222 3.77 -8.29 -1.55
CA TYR A 222 4.80 -9.29 -1.85
C TYR A 222 4.85 -9.66 -3.34
N SER A 223 3.70 -9.91 -3.95
CA SER A 223 3.58 -10.32 -5.36
C SER A 223 4.08 -9.28 -6.37
N GLU A 224 4.09 -7.99 -6.00
CA GLU A 224 4.54 -6.90 -6.88
C GLU A 224 6.06 -6.66 -6.78
N ASN A 225 6.72 -7.23 -5.77
CA ASN A 225 8.10 -6.90 -5.43
C ASN A 225 9.06 -8.09 -5.65
N GLY A 226 10.01 -7.90 -6.55
CA GLY A 226 11.10 -8.85 -6.71
C GLY A 226 12.13 -8.80 -5.56
N PRO A 227 13.02 -9.82 -5.46
CA PRO A 227 13.99 -9.93 -4.36
C PRO A 227 14.89 -8.70 -4.19
N ASP A 228 15.30 -8.04 -5.27
CA ASP A 228 16.15 -6.86 -5.21
C ASP A 228 15.43 -5.66 -4.60
N THR A 229 14.16 -5.48 -4.95
CA THR A 229 13.31 -4.43 -4.39
C THR A 229 13.07 -4.66 -2.90
N LEU A 230 12.79 -5.90 -2.49
CA LEU A 230 12.61 -6.25 -1.09
C LEU A 230 13.88 -6.04 -0.28
N ARG A 231 15.06 -6.45 -0.80
CA ARG A 231 16.36 -6.17 -0.15
C ARG A 231 16.58 -4.67 0.05
N ALA A 232 16.33 -3.89 -0.99
CA ALA A 232 16.49 -2.44 -0.94
C ALA A 232 15.52 -1.79 0.07
N ALA A 233 14.28 -2.27 0.12
CA ALA A 233 13.26 -1.79 1.06
C ALA A 233 13.66 -2.10 2.52
N VAL A 234 14.09 -3.32 2.81
CA VAL A 234 14.54 -3.74 4.15
C VAL A 234 15.74 -2.90 4.60
N ALA A 235 16.74 -2.73 3.73
CA ALA A 235 17.91 -1.92 4.01
C ALA A 235 17.54 -0.44 4.30
N ALA A 236 16.66 0.14 3.49
CA ALA A 236 16.21 1.52 3.66
C ALA A 236 15.37 1.73 4.93
N ALA A 237 14.62 0.72 5.36
CA ALA A 237 13.84 0.78 6.60
C ALA A 237 14.70 0.71 7.88
N GLY A 238 15.99 0.40 7.77
CA GLY A 238 16.92 0.38 8.91
C GLY A 238 16.94 -0.95 9.67
N LYS A 239 16.72 -2.04 8.97
CA LYS A 239 16.84 -3.41 9.49
C LYS A 239 18.04 -4.12 8.88
#